data_a2738a0c6ed914e3e83ed427256a9afe
#
_entry.id   a2738a0c6ed914e3e83ed427256a9afe
#
_cell.length_a   1.000
_cell.length_b   1.000
_cell.length_c   1.000
_cell.angle_alpha   90.00
_cell.angle_beta   90.00
_cell.angle_gamma   90.00
#
_symmetry.space_group_name_H-M   'P 1'
#
loop_
_entity.id
_entity.type
_entity.pdbx_description
1 polymer ?
#
loop_
_entity_poly.entity_id
_entity_poly.type
_entity_poly.pdbx_seq_one_letter_code
_entity_poly.pdbx_strand_id
1 'polypeptide(L)'
;MSRPLLALTLTLILPAITTTVHAEIDMTSYAGKYCDTPSRCIDPIAINGMVTSSNYMATQAGVDVLRKGGNAVDAAIAVASTMAVVYPQMNTIGGDNFWLIYNAKTGEVKALNASGRAGEKATIDHYRALGYDKIPSRGYLAANTVPGAVSGWDAAYQYAATSMGHSLPWKTLLQTAIGYAQNGMPVTPSLNYWATVNVDPKDTTFRDLQRFPEFKRIFLTQNDTAYPVGALLKQPDLARTLTIIADKGASAFYTGEIAQRIVADLQAHDGMLTLKDFADHRADWVEPLHVNYRGYTAWNLPPNTQGMASLEILNVLNNFDVKAQGEGSANYYHLMVEATKQAFADRDKYLTDPDFSPIPLKQLLSPEHGKAQAARIDMQHAQVNIKPLDPKGDTVWFGVVDKDGNAVSLIQSIYHDFGSGIVPEGTGVLLQNRGSFFSLDPKDVNHLEPHKRTFHTLNPALLTRDGKPYLVYGTMGGEGQPQTQAAIVTRIVDFGMSPQDAINAPRWLHGRTWGASSNDLKIEGRVDPSVIKTLKERGHPIKVVDGYTDTMGHAGAILIDQKTGMKYGATDPRGDGQAAGY
;
A
#
# COMPACT_ATOMS: atom_id res chain seq x y z
N MET A 1 2.80 -86.32 -1.01
CA MET A 1 3.73 -85.19 -0.87
C MET A 1 3.12 -83.99 -1.60
N SER A 2 2.29 -83.22 -0.90
CA SER A 2 1.57 -82.04 -1.43
C SER A 2 2.27 -80.79 -0.91
N ARG A 3 2.73 -79.93 -1.85
CA ARG A 3 3.26 -78.60 -1.54
C ARG A 3 2.13 -77.56 -1.48
N PRO A 4 2.10 -76.64 -0.53
CA PRO A 4 1.12 -75.56 -0.53
C PRO A 4 1.59 -74.40 -1.41
N LEU A 5 0.69 -73.84 -2.25
CA LEU A 5 0.86 -72.57 -2.96
C LEU A 5 0.73 -71.41 -1.96
N LEU A 6 1.76 -70.57 -1.93
CA LEU A 6 1.70 -69.28 -1.23
C LEU A 6 1.08 -68.25 -2.20
N ALA A 7 -0.08 -67.74 -1.87
CA ALA A 7 -0.71 -66.60 -2.58
C ALA A 7 -0.14 -65.32 -2.03
N LEU A 8 0.59 -64.56 -2.86
CA LEU A 8 1.11 -63.23 -2.57
C LEU A 8 0.03 -62.20 -2.93
N THR A 9 -0.60 -61.63 -1.91
CA THR A 9 -1.54 -60.53 -2.08
C THR A 9 -0.76 -59.23 -2.22
N LEU A 10 -0.75 -58.67 -3.44
CA LEU A 10 -0.16 -57.36 -3.74
C LEU A 10 -1.19 -56.28 -3.38
N THR A 11 -1.00 -55.59 -2.24
CA THR A 11 -1.82 -54.46 -1.87
C THR A 11 -1.32 -53.21 -2.64
N LEU A 12 -2.06 -52.80 -3.66
CA LEU A 12 -1.85 -51.51 -4.32
C LEU A 12 -2.25 -50.39 -3.39
N ILE A 13 -1.27 -49.68 -2.84
CA ILE A 13 -1.51 -48.39 -2.19
C ILE A 13 -1.61 -47.33 -3.29
N LEU A 14 -2.84 -46.95 -3.66
CA LEU A 14 -3.07 -45.74 -4.45
C LEU A 14 -2.73 -44.53 -3.58
N PRO A 15 -1.91 -43.59 -4.03
CA PRO A 15 -1.76 -42.32 -3.34
C PRO A 15 -3.11 -41.59 -3.38
N ALA A 16 -3.62 -41.22 -2.23
CA ALA A 16 -4.76 -40.32 -2.13
C ALA A 16 -4.35 -38.97 -2.71
N ILE A 17 -4.82 -38.66 -3.92
CA ILE A 17 -4.73 -37.32 -4.50
C ILE A 17 -5.69 -36.46 -3.66
N THR A 18 -5.14 -35.76 -2.69
CA THR A 18 -5.87 -34.70 -2.00
C THR A 18 -6.05 -33.55 -3.01
N THR A 19 -7.14 -33.56 -3.74
CA THR A 19 -7.61 -32.40 -4.47
C THR A 19 -7.96 -31.33 -3.43
N THR A 20 -7.17 -30.30 -3.34
CA THR A 20 -7.53 -29.07 -2.63
C THR A 20 -8.78 -28.52 -3.30
N VAL A 21 -9.93 -28.72 -2.66
CA VAL A 21 -11.19 -28.12 -3.10
C VAL A 21 -11.10 -26.64 -2.74
N HIS A 22 -10.76 -25.81 -3.72
CA HIS A 22 -10.88 -24.36 -3.57
C HIS A 22 -12.36 -24.00 -3.46
N ALA A 23 -12.68 -23.09 -2.55
CA ALA A 23 -14.02 -22.54 -2.48
C ALA A 23 -14.35 -21.87 -3.83
N GLU A 24 -15.46 -22.25 -4.42
CA GLU A 24 -15.96 -21.58 -5.62
C GLU A 24 -16.50 -20.22 -5.21
N ILE A 25 -16.05 -19.15 -5.88
CA ILE A 25 -16.48 -17.78 -5.58
C ILE A 25 -17.90 -17.60 -6.14
N ASP A 26 -18.84 -17.25 -5.28
CA ASP A 26 -20.20 -16.90 -5.70
C ASP A 26 -20.24 -15.48 -6.26
N MET A 27 -20.21 -15.39 -7.59
CA MET A 27 -20.32 -14.14 -8.34
C MET A 27 -21.76 -13.86 -8.80
N THR A 28 -22.73 -14.67 -8.41
CA THR A 28 -24.11 -14.56 -8.89
C THR A 28 -25.00 -13.71 -8.00
N SER A 29 -24.59 -13.41 -6.78
CA SER A 29 -25.33 -12.64 -5.80
C SER A 29 -24.85 -11.20 -5.72
N TYR A 30 -25.76 -10.24 -5.89
CA TYR A 30 -25.52 -8.84 -5.57
C TYR A 30 -25.59 -8.53 -4.07
N ALA A 31 -26.05 -9.47 -3.27
CA ALA A 31 -26.18 -9.33 -1.83
C ALA A 31 -25.14 -10.21 -1.14
N GLY A 32 -23.91 -9.72 -1.03
CA GLY A 32 -22.88 -10.34 -0.19
C GLY A 32 -23.25 -10.25 1.29
N LYS A 33 -22.58 -11.05 2.12
CA LYS A 33 -22.80 -11.13 3.57
C LYS A 33 -22.74 -9.76 4.28
N TYR A 34 -21.92 -8.85 3.77
CA TYR A 34 -21.68 -7.53 4.37
C TYR A 34 -22.27 -6.39 3.54
N CYS A 35 -23.22 -6.71 2.69
CA CYS A 35 -23.87 -5.77 1.83
C CYS A 35 -25.31 -5.51 2.26
N ASP A 36 -25.56 -4.36 2.83
CA ASP A 36 -26.88 -3.87 3.23
C ASP A 36 -27.63 -3.17 2.10
N THR A 37 -26.93 -2.79 1.04
CA THR A 37 -27.48 -2.06 -0.11
C THR A 37 -26.89 -2.60 -1.40
N PRO A 38 -27.66 -3.28 -2.26
CA PRO A 38 -27.14 -3.91 -3.50
C PRO A 38 -26.28 -3.00 -4.37
N SER A 39 -26.66 -1.73 -4.54
CA SER A 39 -25.92 -0.77 -5.35
C SER A 39 -24.51 -0.44 -4.85
N ARG A 40 -24.20 -0.72 -3.56
CA ARG A 40 -22.87 -0.56 -2.97
C ARG A 40 -22.02 -1.80 -3.05
N CYS A 41 -22.53 -2.89 -3.56
CA CYS A 41 -21.96 -4.21 -3.52
C CYS A 41 -21.77 -4.84 -4.90
N ILE A 42 -21.94 -4.05 -5.91
CA ILE A 42 -21.67 -4.49 -7.28
C ILE A 42 -20.17 -4.54 -7.47
N ASP A 43 -19.67 -5.73 -7.83
CA ASP A 43 -18.35 -5.85 -8.43
C ASP A 43 -18.47 -5.40 -9.90
N PRO A 44 -17.89 -4.27 -10.32
CA PRO A 44 -17.86 -3.91 -11.74
C PRO A 44 -17.17 -5.01 -12.53
N ILE A 45 -17.81 -5.47 -13.61
CA ILE A 45 -17.28 -6.54 -14.47
C ILE A 45 -16.81 -5.94 -15.77
N ALA A 46 -15.61 -6.32 -16.24
CA ALA A 46 -15.05 -5.83 -17.50
C ALA A 46 -14.40 -6.94 -18.31
N ILE A 47 -14.50 -6.82 -19.62
CA ILE A 47 -13.89 -7.74 -20.59
C ILE A 47 -12.44 -7.32 -20.89
N ASN A 48 -12.23 -6.04 -21.21
CA ASN A 48 -10.96 -5.55 -21.75
C ASN A 48 -9.99 -5.09 -20.67
N GLY A 49 -10.42 -4.14 -19.83
CA GLY A 49 -9.52 -3.59 -18.82
C GLY A 49 -10.26 -3.18 -17.56
N MET A 50 -9.55 -3.20 -16.43
CA MET A 50 -10.08 -2.82 -15.12
C MET A 50 -9.06 -1.96 -14.38
N VAL A 51 -9.55 -0.89 -13.75
CA VAL A 51 -8.79 -0.02 -12.86
C VAL A 51 -9.54 0.13 -11.55
N THR A 52 -8.84 0.06 -10.43
CA THR A 52 -9.37 0.43 -9.12
C THR A 52 -8.39 1.33 -8.39
N SER A 53 -8.87 2.40 -7.78
CA SER A 53 -8.05 3.30 -6.98
C SER A 53 -8.86 3.98 -5.88
N SER A 54 -8.17 4.64 -4.95
CA SER A 54 -8.78 5.33 -3.81
C SER A 54 -9.46 6.67 -4.17
N ASN A 55 -9.44 7.08 -5.45
CA ASN A 55 -10.15 8.27 -5.93
C ASN A 55 -10.72 8.05 -7.33
N TYR A 56 -12.02 8.32 -7.49
CA TYR A 56 -12.75 8.06 -8.74
C TYR A 56 -12.19 8.83 -9.96
N MET A 57 -11.68 10.05 -9.77
CA MET A 57 -11.09 10.85 -10.87
C MET A 57 -9.83 10.20 -11.43
N ALA A 58 -9.00 9.64 -10.56
CA ALA A 58 -7.80 8.91 -10.98
C ALA A 58 -8.15 7.56 -11.63
N THR A 59 -9.16 6.84 -11.12
CA THR A 59 -9.65 5.62 -11.77
C THR A 59 -10.08 5.91 -13.21
N GLN A 60 -10.82 6.99 -13.46
CA GLN A 60 -11.24 7.38 -14.82
C GLN A 60 -10.04 7.69 -15.71
N ALA A 61 -9.00 8.39 -15.20
CA ALA A 61 -7.78 8.65 -15.96
C ALA A 61 -7.09 7.35 -16.44
N GLY A 62 -7.04 6.34 -15.60
CA GLY A 62 -6.51 5.02 -15.97
C GLY A 62 -7.36 4.31 -17.03
N VAL A 63 -8.68 4.32 -16.88
CA VAL A 63 -9.62 3.73 -17.85
C VAL A 63 -9.50 4.43 -19.21
N ASP A 64 -9.36 5.75 -19.23
CA ASP A 64 -9.21 6.51 -20.48
C ASP A 64 -7.91 6.15 -21.22
N VAL A 65 -6.82 5.92 -20.48
CA VAL A 65 -5.55 5.46 -21.06
C VAL A 65 -5.68 4.06 -21.62
N LEU A 66 -6.32 3.11 -20.91
CA LEU A 66 -6.59 1.77 -21.42
C LEU A 66 -7.44 1.79 -22.70
N ARG A 67 -8.51 2.62 -22.74
CA ARG A 67 -9.37 2.78 -23.93
C ARG A 67 -8.62 3.36 -25.13
N LYS A 68 -7.60 4.19 -24.91
CA LYS A 68 -6.72 4.72 -25.95
C LYS A 68 -5.68 3.70 -26.44
N GLY A 69 -5.69 2.48 -25.89
CA GLY A 69 -4.77 1.41 -26.27
C GLY A 69 -3.47 1.37 -25.46
N GLY A 70 -3.37 2.13 -24.37
CA GLY A 70 -2.27 2.01 -23.40
C GLY A 70 -2.30 0.66 -22.68
N ASN A 71 -1.14 0.20 -22.23
CA ASN A 71 -1.00 -1.00 -21.42
C ASN A 71 -1.26 -0.73 -19.93
N ALA A 72 -1.17 -1.76 -19.09
CA ALA A 72 -1.44 -1.65 -17.65
C ALA A 72 -0.48 -0.68 -16.94
N VAL A 73 0.78 -0.58 -17.38
CA VAL A 73 1.77 0.37 -16.81
C VAL A 73 1.44 1.80 -17.22
N ASP A 74 1.09 2.04 -18.49
CA ASP A 74 0.66 3.35 -18.97
C ASP A 74 -0.53 3.87 -18.13
N ALA A 75 -1.54 3.02 -17.94
CA ALA A 75 -2.71 3.36 -17.14
C ALA A 75 -2.34 3.60 -15.67
N ALA A 76 -1.45 2.79 -15.09
CA ALA A 76 -0.98 2.98 -13.72
C ALA A 76 -0.26 4.32 -13.54
N ILE A 77 0.55 4.78 -14.52
CA ILE A 77 1.19 6.11 -14.48
C ILE A 77 0.14 7.22 -14.53
N ALA A 78 -0.89 7.07 -15.38
CA ALA A 78 -1.97 8.06 -15.45
C ALA A 78 -2.78 8.11 -14.14
N VAL A 79 -3.02 6.97 -13.50
CA VAL A 79 -3.63 6.92 -12.16
C VAL A 79 -2.71 7.59 -11.14
N ALA A 80 -1.42 7.21 -11.08
CA ALA A 80 -0.45 7.72 -10.11
C ALA A 80 -0.28 9.24 -10.19
N SER A 81 -0.12 9.77 -11.41
CA SER A 81 0.04 11.21 -11.64
C SER A 81 -1.24 11.97 -11.31
N THR A 82 -2.41 11.43 -11.65
CA THR A 82 -3.70 12.05 -11.32
C THR A 82 -3.96 12.01 -9.82
N MET A 83 -3.69 10.88 -9.15
CA MET A 83 -3.78 10.75 -7.68
C MET A 83 -2.90 11.78 -6.96
N ALA A 84 -1.71 12.08 -7.48
CA ALA A 84 -0.83 13.09 -6.90
C ALA A 84 -1.41 14.52 -6.93
N VAL A 85 -2.44 14.75 -7.74
CA VAL A 85 -3.17 16.03 -7.85
C VAL A 85 -4.48 15.99 -7.07
N VAL A 86 -5.29 14.92 -7.26
CA VAL A 86 -6.68 14.88 -6.75
C VAL A 86 -6.80 14.28 -5.35
N TYR A 87 -5.70 13.70 -4.83
CA TYR A 87 -5.66 13.07 -3.50
C TYR A 87 -4.37 13.47 -2.74
N PRO A 88 -4.06 14.79 -2.69
CA PRO A 88 -2.76 15.29 -2.20
C PRO A 88 -2.53 15.07 -0.72
N GLN A 89 -3.59 14.82 0.07
CA GLN A 89 -3.47 14.51 1.48
C GLN A 89 -2.73 13.19 1.74
N MET A 90 -2.74 12.25 0.78
CA MET A 90 -2.19 10.90 0.95
C MET A 90 -0.95 10.62 0.10
N ASN A 91 -0.83 11.30 -1.04
CA ASN A 91 0.28 11.10 -1.96
C ASN A 91 0.51 12.30 -2.87
N THR A 92 1.76 12.51 -3.30
CA THR A 92 2.16 13.53 -4.28
C THR A 92 3.36 13.04 -5.08
N ILE A 93 3.80 13.83 -6.07
CA ILE A 93 5.07 13.57 -6.76
C ILE A 93 6.29 13.80 -5.87
N GLY A 94 6.10 14.40 -4.69
CA GLY A 94 7.12 14.56 -3.65
C GLY A 94 7.24 13.35 -2.71
N GLY A 95 6.67 12.21 -3.06
CA GLY A 95 6.69 10.95 -2.31
C GLY A 95 7.43 9.81 -2.99
N ASP A 96 7.12 8.59 -2.53
CA ASP A 96 7.72 7.34 -2.99
C ASP A 96 6.67 6.41 -3.58
N ASN A 97 7.08 5.44 -4.41
CA ASN A 97 6.21 4.36 -4.84
C ASN A 97 6.92 3.00 -5.00
N PHE A 98 6.09 1.95 -5.04
CA PHE A 98 6.52 0.57 -5.23
C PHE A 98 5.54 -0.14 -6.15
N TRP A 99 6.08 -1.01 -7.00
CA TRP A 99 5.33 -1.67 -8.05
C TRP A 99 5.53 -3.18 -8.04
N LEU A 100 4.45 -3.92 -8.26
CA LEU A 100 4.48 -5.27 -8.82
C LEU A 100 3.86 -5.22 -10.20
N ILE A 101 4.59 -5.71 -11.19
CA ILE A 101 4.18 -5.72 -12.59
C ILE A 101 4.23 -7.15 -13.09
N TYR A 102 3.08 -7.69 -13.47
CA TYR A 102 3.01 -8.94 -14.21
C TYR A 102 3.01 -8.65 -15.71
N ASN A 103 3.94 -9.24 -16.42
CA ASN A 103 4.04 -9.16 -17.88
C ASN A 103 3.42 -10.41 -18.50
N ALA A 104 2.27 -10.27 -19.16
CA ALA A 104 1.54 -11.38 -19.76
C ALA A 104 2.30 -12.07 -20.90
N LYS A 105 3.23 -11.35 -21.56
CA LYS A 105 4.04 -11.90 -22.66
C LYS A 105 5.13 -12.86 -22.16
N THR A 106 5.74 -12.57 -21.00
CA THR A 106 6.82 -13.37 -20.43
C THR A 106 6.36 -14.29 -19.31
N GLY A 107 5.23 -14.01 -18.68
CA GLY A 107 4.73 -14.69 -17.49
C GLY A 107 5.46 -14.30 -16.20
N GLU A 108 6.31 -13.26 -16.24
CA GLU A 108 7.12 -12.83 -15.11
C GLU A 108 6.43 -11.78 -14.25
N VAL A 109 6.67 -11.85 -12.95
CA VAL A 109 6.39 -10.76 -12.00
C VAL A 109 7.67 -9.98 -11.75
N LYS A 110 7.64 -8.68 -11.99
CA LYS A 110 8.73 -7.74 -11.71
C LYS A 110 8.38 -6.87 -10.52
N ALA A 111 9.37 -6.52 -9.72
CA ALA A 111 9.20 -5.60 -8.60
C ALA A 111 10.12 -4.39 -8.75
N LEU A 112 9.56 -3.20 -8.49
CA LEU A 112 10.30 -1.94 -8.57
C LEU A 112 10.18 -1.19 -7.24
N ASN A 113 11.33 -0.81 -6.68
CA ASN A 113 11.46 0.01 -5.49
C ASN A 113 11.90 1.42 -5.88
N ALA A 114 10.99 2.36 -5.80
CA ALA A 114 11.27 3.77 -6.04
C ALA A 114 11.19 4.60 -4.75
N SER A 115 11.68 4.06 -3.64
CA SER A 115 11.81 4.83 -2.40
C SER A 115 13.11 5.63 -2.35
N GLY A 116 13.02 6.83 -1.80
CA GLY A 116 14.16 7.71 -1.64
C GLY A 116 15.10 7.32 -0.52
N ARG A 117 16.38 7.66 -0.70
CA ARG A 117 17.42 7.54 0.32
C ARG A 117 17.52 8.83 1.12
N ALA A 118 17.96 8.73 2.38
CA ALA A 118 18.31 9.88 3.20
C ALA A 118 19.43 10.69 2.53
N GLY A 119 19.34 12.01 2.64
CA GLY A 119 20.36 12.92 2.09
C GLY A 119 21.71 12.74 2.77
N GLU A 120 22.78 13.11 2.07
CA GLU A 120 24.16 13.03 2.56
C GLU A 120 24.36 13.77 3.90
N LYS A 121 23.62 14.88 4.12
CA LYS A 121 23.69 15.66 5.35
C LYS A 121 22.79 15.14 6.49
N ALA A 122 21.94 14.16 6.23
CA ALA A 122 21.01 13.61 7.22
C ALA A 122 21.73 12.62 8.15
N THR A 123 22.23 13.13 9.28
CA THR A 123 22.97 12.33 10.28
C THR A 123 22.32 12.44 11.66
N ILE A 124 22.54 11.43 12.50
CA ILE A 124 22.08 11.43 13.90
C ILE A 124 22.67 12.64 14.64
N ASP A 125 23.98 12.90 14.46
CA ASP A 125 24.68 14.00 15.12
C ASP A 125 24.10 15.35 14.75
N HIS A 126 23.67 15.56 13.50
CA HIS A 126 23.03 16.81 13.08
C HIS A 126 21.72 17.05 13.83
N TYR A 127 20.82 16.06 13.90
CA TYR A 127 19.57 16.19 14.67
C TYR A 127 19.81 16.38 16.16
N ARG A 128 20.80 15.68 16.75
CA ARG A 128 21.17 15.83 18.15
C ARG A 128 21.73 17.22 18.47
N ALA A 129 22.56 17.78 17.57
CA ALA A 129 23.08 19.13 17.70
C ALA A 129 21.96 20.20 17.70
N LEU A 130 20.86 19.93 16.97
CA LEU A 130 19.66 20.77 16.98
C LEU A 130 18.74 20.52 18.17
N GLY A 131 19.10 19.60 19.09
CA GLY A 131 18.33 19.28 20.30
C GLY A 131 17.17 18.29 20.11
N TYR A 132 17.14 17.56 19.00
CA TYR A 132 16.09 16.60 18.73
C TYR A 132 16.44 15.19 19.25
N ASP A 133 15.53 14.57 19.99
CA ASP A 133 15.58 13.16 20.38
C ASP A 133 14.95 12.22 19.34
N LYS A 134 14.09 12.77 18.48
CA LYS A 134 13.44 12.10 17.36
C LYS A 134 13.39 13.06 16.17
N ILE A 135 13.42 12.51 14.96
CA ILE A 135 13.21 13.29 13.74
C ILE A 135 11.81 13.91 13.78
N PRO A 136 11.66 15.21 13.56
CA PRO A 136 10.35 15.86 13.51
C PRO A 136 9.44 15.22 12.46
N SER A 137 8.15 15.16 12.72
CA SER A 137 7.18 14.61 11.76
C SER A 137 6.74 15.62 10.69
N ARG A 138 6.98 16.91 10.91
CA ARG A 138 6.59 18.01 10.01
C ARG A 138 7.76 18.99 9.84
N GLY A 139 7.73 19.72 8.75
CA GLY A 139 8.71 20.75 8.45
C GLY A 139 9.90 20.27 7.62
N TYR A 140 10.84 21.16 7.43
CA TYR A 140 12.02 20.97 6.55
C TYR A 140 12.92 19.81 6.99
N LEU A 141 13.07 19.59 8.30
CA LEU A 141 13.86 18.50 8.85
C LEU A 141 13.18 17.12 8.70
N ALA A 142 11.87 17.08 8.43
CA ALA A 142 11.14 15.85 8.14
C ALA A 142 11.28 15.44 6.66
N ALA A 143 11.55 16.40 5.76
CA ALA A 143 11.73 16.20 4.33
C ALA A 143 13.20 15.85 4.02
N ASN A 144 13.70 14.75 4.58
CA ASN A 144 15.12 14.36 4.57
C ASN A 144 15.44 13.18 3.65
N THR A 145 14.45 12.66 2.90
CA THR A 145 14.64 11.62 1.88
C THR A 145 14.26 12.15 0.51
N VAL A 146 15.00 11.74 -0.54
CA VAL A 146 14.74 12.16 -1.92
C VAL A 146 13.38 11.64 -2.38
N PRO A 147 12.50 12.44 -2.99
CA PRO A 147 11.25 11.94 -3.57
C PRO A 147 11.51 10.95 -4.71
N GLY A 148 10.96 9.74 -4.63
CA GLY A 148 11.21 8.67 -5.60
C GLY A 148 10.10 8.46 -6.63
N ALA A 149 8.91 9.03 -6.43
CA ALA A 149 7.72 8.69 -7.22
C ALA A 149 7.92 8.85 -8.74
N VAL A 150 8.49 9.96 -9.18
CA VAL A 150 8.69 10.25 -10.62
C VAL A 150 9.70 9.29 -11.25
N SER A 151 10.75 8.88 -10.51
CA SER A 151 11.72 7.89 -11.00
C SER A 151 11.09 6.49 -11.16
N GLY A 152 10.15 6.14 -10.28
CA GLY A 152 9.38 4.90 -10.40
C GLY A 152 8.49 4.89 -11.63
N TRP A 153 7.82 6.00 -11.94
CA TRP A 153 7.03 6.13 -13.17
C TRP A 153 7.90 5.96 -14.42
N ASP A 154 9.07 6.61 -14.46
CA ASP A 154 9.97 6.51 -15.61
C ASP A 154 10.53 5.11 -15.79
N ALA A 155 11.03 4.48 -14.73
CA ALA A 155 11.56 3.12 -14.78
C ALA A 155 10.51 2.11 -15.25
N ALA A 156 9.26 2.22 -14.74
CA ALA A 156 8.16 1.39 -15.18
C ALA A 156 7.77 1.64 -16.64
N TYR A 157 7.72 2.91 -17.08
CA TYR A 157 7.46 3.31 -18.46
C TYR A 157 8.49 2.74 -19.44
N GLN A 158 9.78 2.88 -19.14
CA GLN A 158 10.87 2.35 -19.97
C GLN A 158 10.79 0.83 -20.09
N TYR A 159 10.48 0.14 -19.00
CA TYR A 159 10.27 -1.32 -19.01
C TYR A 159 9.07 -1.69 -19.90
N ALA A 160 7.94 -1.02 -19.73
CA ALA A 160 6.74 -1.32 -20.52
C ALA A 160 6.95 -1.07 -22.02
N ALA A 161 7.57 0.06 -22.38
CA ALA A 161 7.86 0.41 -23.78
C ALA A 161 8.77 -0.62 -24.48
N THR A 162 9.68 -1.26 -23.74
CA THR A 162 10.63 -2.23 -24.31
C THR A 162 10.13 -3.68 -24.22
N SER A 163 9.37 -4.04 -23.18
CA SER A 163 9.08 -5.44 -22.83
C SER A 163 7.62 -5.84 -22.97
N MET A 164 6.69 -4.87 -22.90
CA MET A 164 5.24 -5.13 -22.95
C MET A 164 4.60 -4.80 -24.32
N GLY A 165 5.39 -4.38 -25.29
CA GLY A 165 5.00 -4.17 -26.67
C GLY A 165 4.68 -2.73 -27.00
N HIS A 166 3.47 -2.24 -26.72
CA HIS A 166 3.05 -0.88 -27.05
C HIS A 166 2.87 -0.04 -25.79
N SER A 167 3.38 1.19 -25.81
CA SER A 167 3.10 2.22 -24.81
C SER A 167 2.63 3.51 -25.49
N LEU A 168 1.73 4.23 -24.85
CA LEU A 168 1.35 5.57 -25.27
C LEU A 168 2.48 6.56 -24.99
N PRO A 169 2.56 7.69 -25.73
CA PRO A 169 3.55 8.72 -25.44
C PRO A 169 3.50 9.19 -24.00
N TRP A 170 4.65 9.33 -23.35
CA TRP A 170 4.81 9.76 -21.95
C TRP A 170 3.92 10.95 -21.58
N LYS A 171 3.95 12.00 -22.43
CA LYS A 171 3.14 13.22 -22.24
C LYS A 171 1.64 12.91 -22.13
N THR A 172 1.14 11.93 -22.86
CA THR A 172 -0.29 11.54 -22.84
C THR A 172 -0.71 11.02 -21.48
N LEU A 173 0.20 10.33 -20.76
CA LEU A 173 -0.08 9.71 -19.46
C LEU A 173 -0.27 10.75 -18.35
N LEU A 174 0.32 11.95 -18.50
CA LEU A 174 0.27 13.01 -17.51
C LEU A 174 -0.82 14.07 -17.80
N GLN A 175 -1.47 14.02 -18.95
CA GLN A 175 -2.40 15.07 -19.39
C GLN A 175 -3.58 15.28 -18.45
N THR A 176 -4.18 14.21 -17.92
CA THR A 176 -5.32 14.30 -17.00
C THR A 176 -4.90 14.97 -15.69
N ALA A 177 -3.75 14.60 -15.14
CA ALA A 177 -3.17 15.22 -13.96
C ALA A 177 -2.91 16.73 -14.16
N ILE A 178 -2.27 17.10 -15.28
CA ILE A 178 -2.03 18.51 -15.65
C ILE A 178 -3.35 19.26 -15.77
N GLY A 179 -4.36 18.65 -16.41
CA GLY A 179 -5.69 19.24 -16.58
C GLY A 179 -6.37 19.57 -15.25
N TYR A 180 -6.39 18.62 -14.31
CA TYR A 180 -6.95 18.85 -12.97
C TYR A 180 -6.14 19.87 -12.15
N ALA A 181 -4.82 19.83 -12.23
CA ALA A 181 -3.99 20.80 -11.52
C ALA A 181 -4.19 22.23 -12.04
N GLN A 182 -4.29 22.41 -13.35
CA GLN A 182 -4.41 23.72 -14.00
C GLN A 182 -5.84 24.30 -13.92
N ASN A 183 -6.84 23.49 -14.29
CA ASN A 183 -8.22 23.95 -14.41
C ASN A 183 -8.99 23.83 -13.09
N GLY A 184 -8.50 23.02 -12.17
CA GLY A 184 -9.07 22.72 -10.87
C GLY A 184 -9.76 21.36 -10.79
N MET A 185 -9.85 20.86 -9.58
CA MET A 185 -10.55 19.65 -9.21
C MET A 185 -11.57 19.93 -8.10
N PRO A 186 -12.68 19.16 -8.00
CA PRO A 186 -13.58 19.29 -6.87
C PRO A 186 -12.92 18.75 -5.59
N VAL A 187 -13.04 19.49 -4.50
CA VAL A 187 -12.63 19.01 -3.16
C VAL A 187 -13.56 17.87 -2.74
N THR A 188 -12.99 16.72 -2.47
CA THR A 188 -13.72 15.52 -2.05
C THR A 188 -13.95 15.49 -0.53
N PRO A 189 -14.87 14.65 -0.01
CA PRO A 189 -15.06 14.48 1.43
C PRO A 189 -13.77 14.10 2.17
N SER A 190 -12.97 13.19 1.63
CA SER A 190 -11.69 12.78 2.23
C SER A 190 -10.70 13.94 2.30
N LEU A 191 -10.53 14.70 1.20
CA LEU A 191 -9.63 15.85 1.20
C LEU A 191 -10.06 16.93 2.20
N ASN A 192 -11.35 17.25 2.25
CA ASN A 192 -11.89 18.21 3.23
C ASN A 192 -11.65 17.76 4.68
N TYR A 193 -11.93 16.48 4.97
CA TYR A 193 -11.72 15.92 6.30
C TYR A 193 -10.26 16.05 6.74
N TRP A 194 -9.32 15.57 5.92
CA TRP A 194 -7.90 15.60 6.26
C TRP A 194 -7.33 17.01 6.32
N ALA A 195 -7.75 17.91 5.45
CA ALA A 195 -7.37 19.31 5.55
C ALA A 195 -7.90 19.95 6.86
N THR A 196 -9.14 19.62 7.26
CA THR A 196 -9.74 20.14 8.49
C THR A 196 -9.00 19.66 9.74
N VAL A 197 -8.66 18.38 9.83
CA VAL A 197 -7.98 17.84 11.04
C VAL A 197 -6.51 18.25 11.15
N ASN A 198 -5.92 18.78 10.09
CA ASN A 198 -4.51 19.21 10.05
C ASN A 198 -4.31 20.73 10.19
N VAL A 199 -5.35 21.48 10.48
CA VAL A 199 -5.28 22.94 10.72
C VAL A 199 -5.73 23.30 12.14
N ASP A 200 -5.33 22.48 13.11
CA ASP A 200 -5.58 22.75 14.53
C ASP A 200 -4.45 23.62 15.13
N PRO A 201 -4.69 24.92 15.41
CA PRO A 201 -3.66 25.79 15.96
C PRO A 201 -3.27 25.46 17.43
N LYS A 202 -4.00 24.56 18.09
CA LYS A 202 -3.67 24.07 19.42
C LYS A 202 -2.66 22.93 19.41
N ASP A 203 -2.55 22.21 18.29
CA ASP A 203 -1.55 21.16 18.09
C ASP A 203 -0.35 21.71 17.29
N THR A 204 0.54 22.39 17.97
CA THR A 204 1.73 23.04 17.36
C THR A 204 2.80 22.05 16.87
N THR A 205 2.61 20.75 17.09
CA THR A 205 3.62 19.72 16.74
C THR A 205 3.30 18.97 15.46
N PHE A 206 2.04 18.63 15.23
CA PHE A 206 1.65 17.74 14.14
C PHE A 206 0.54 18.30 13.23
N ARG A 207 -0.51 18.90 13.82
CA ARG A 207 -1.71 19.34 13.08
C ARG A 207 -1.73 20.85 12.78
N ASP A 208 -0.62 21.53 12.92
CA ASP A 208 -0.47 22.96 12.65
C ASP A 208 0.15 23.21 11.27
N LEU A 209 -0.48 22.68 10.20
CA LEU A 209 0.04 22.84 8.85
C LEU A 209 -0.18 24.24 8.27
N GLN A 210 -1.12 25.02 8.80
CA GLN A 210 -1.33 26.43 8.43
C GLN A 210 -0.11 27.32 8.72
N ARG A 211 0.84 26.89 9.54
CA ARG A 211 2.10 27.59 9.79
C ARG A 211 3.04 27.62 8.57
N PHE A 212 2.86 26.72 7.59
CA PHE A 212 3.66 26.65 6.38
C PHE A 212 3.01 27.49 5.27
N PRO A 213 3.64 28.60 4.81
CA PRO A 213 3.01 29.57 3.91
C PRO A 213 2.49 28.96 2.61
N GLU A 214 3.27 28.12 1.95
CA GLU A 214 2.88 27.51 0.68
C GLU A 214 1.78 26.45 0.84
N PHE A 215 1.81 25.66 1.93
CA PHE A 215 0.71 24.75 2.25
C PHE A 215 -0.60 25.53 2.44
N LYS A 216 -0.56 26.58 3.25
CA LYS A 216 -1.69 27.47 3.51
C LYS A 216 -2.23 28.05 2.20
N ARG A 217 -1.35 28.61 1.36
CA ARG A 217 -1.72 29.22 0.07
C ARG A 217 -2.44 28.26 -0.87
N ILE A 218 -2.03 26.97 -0.88
CA ILE A 218 -2.54 25.97 -1.83
C ILE A 218 -3.80 25.28 -1.28
N PHE A 219 -3.76 24.83 -0.02
CA PHE A 219 -4.74 23.88 0.51
C PHE A 219 -5.79 24.51 1.46
N LEU A 220 -5.65 25.79 1.80
CA LEU A 220 -6.59 26.48 2.69
C LEU A 220 -7.25 27.68 2.00
N THR A 221 -8.43 28.02 2.51
CA THR A 221 -9.15 29.25 2.13
C THR A 221 -8.43 30.49 2.69
N GLN A 222 -8.87 31.67 2.29
CA GLN A 222 -8.35 32.94 2.84
C GLN A 222 -8.55 33.10 4.35
N ASN A 223 -9.45 32.31 4.94
CA ASN A 223 -9.74 32.32 6.39
C ASN A 223 -8.98 31.20 7.13
N ASP A 224 -7.96 30.60 6.52
CA ASP A 224 -7.14 29.52 7.09
C ASP A 224 -7.95 28.25 7.46
N THR A 225 -9.03 27.99 6.73
CA THR A 225 -9.86 26.79 6.88
C THR A 225 -9.75 25.89 5.65
N ALA A 226 -10.05 24.61 5.82
CA ALA A 226 -10.15 23.68 4.68
C ALA A 226 -11.20 24.16 3.66
N TYR A 227 -10.95 23.96 2.38
CA TYR A 227 -11.95 24.19 1.33
C TYR A 227 -13.17 23.30 1.56
N PRO A 228 -14.41 23.79 1.41
CA PRO A 228 -15.61 22.97 1.54
C PRO A 228 -15.68 21.92 0.43
N VAL A 229 -16.38 20.80 0.71
CA VAL A 229 -16.65 19.77 -0.30
C VAL A 229 -17.34 20.38 -1.51
N GLY A 230 -16.88 20.01 -2.71
CA GLY A 230 -17.35 20.54 -3.99
C GLY A 230 -16.72 21.86 -4.42
N ALA A 231 -15.91 22.51 -3.58
CA ALA A 231 -15.15 23.70 -3.99
C ALA A 231 -14.12 23.33 -5.07
N LEU A 232 -13.79 24.28 -5.92
CA LEU A 232 -12.77 24.10 -6.95
C LEU A 232 -11.38 24.43 -6.42
N LEU A 233 -10.54 23.42 -6.29
CA LEU A 233 -9.13 23.57 -5.88
C LEU A 233 -8.22 23.58 -7.11
N LYS A 234 -7.41 24.62 -7.28
CA LYS A 234 -6.41 24.74 -8.37
C LYS A 234 -4.99 24.67 -7.80
N GLN A 235 -4.10 24.02 -8.54
CA GLN A 235 -2.69 23.85 -8.20
C GLN A 235 -1.79 24.27 -9.37
N PRO A 236 -1.74 25.57 -9.73
CA PRO A 236 -1.08 26.06 -10.96
C PRO A 236 0.42 25.80 -10.97
N ASP A 237 1.08 25.84 -9.81
CA ASP A 237 2.52 25.54 -9.70
C ASP A 237 2.79 24.05 -9.98
N LEU A 238 1.95 23.15 -9.44
CA LEU A 238 2.04 21.73 -9.72
C LEU A 238 1.72 21.42 -11.19
N ALA A 239 0.75 22.13 -11.80
CA ALA A 239 0.46 22.00 -13.23
C ALA A 239 1.71 22.33 -14.09
N ARG A 240 2.42 23.42 -13.75
CA ARG A 240 3.67 23.79 -14.42
C ARG A 240 4.75 22.72 -14.22
N THR A 241 4.95 22.24 -13.02
CA THR A 241 5.91 21.17 -12.72
C THR A 241 5.61 19.89 -13.49
N LEU A 242 4.35 19.43 -13.50
CA LEU A 242 3.94 18.26 -14.28
C LEU A 242 4.09 18.47 -15.79
N THR A 243 3.87 19.70 -16.30
CA THR A 243 4.09 20.02 -17.71
C THR A 243 5.56 19.93 -18.07
N ILE A 244 6.47 20.43 -17.22
CA ILE A 244 7.91 20.29 -17.43
C ILE A 244 8.33 18.81 -17.47
N ILE A 245 7.81 17.98 -16.54
CA ILE A 245 8.06 16.53 -16.52
C ILE A 245 7.49 15.86 -17.79
N ALA A 246 6.30 16.27 -18.24
CA ALA A 246 5.67 15.73 -19.44
C ALA A 246 6.45 16.07 -20.72
N ASP A 247 7.04 17.26 -20.80
CA ASP A 247 7.74 17.74 -21.99
C ASP A 247 9.23 17.33 -22.02
N LYS A 248 9.90 17.27 -20.86
CA LYS A 248 11.35 17.03 -20.74
C LYS A 248 11.71 15.66 -20.14
N GLY A 249 10.72 14.85 -19.73
CA GLY A 249 10.93 13.57 -19.06
C GLY A 249 11.23 13.69 -17.56
N ALA A 250 11.32 12.55 -16.91
CA ALA A 250 11.53 12.45 -15.44
C ALA A 250 12.86 13.07 -14.98
N SER A 251 13.88 13.09 -15.82
CA SER A 251 15.19 13.72 -15.52
C SER A 251 15.07 15.19 -15.14
N ALA A 252 14.05 15.90 -15.66
CA ALA A 252 13.80 17.30 -15.30
C ALA A 252 13.46 17.48 -13.81
N PHE A 253 12.91 16.46 -13.16
CA PHE A 253 12.63 16.48 -11.73
C PHE A 253 13.89 16.31 -10.88
N TYR A 254 14.88 15.52 -11.35
CA TYR A 254 16.04 15.15 -10.54
C TYR A 254 17.31 15.96 -10.83
N THR A 255 17.48 16.45 -12.06
CA THR A 255 18.70 17.17 -12.48
C THR A 255 18.40 18.56 -13.07
N GLY A 256 17.12 18.91 -13.25
CA GLY A 256 16.69 20.16 -13.85
C GLY A 256 16.30 21.25 -12.85
N GLU A 257 15.52 22.21 -13.36
CA GLU A 257 15.06 23.38 -12.60
C GLU A 257 14.18 23.03 -11.40
N ILE A 258 13.47 21.89 -11.44
CA ILE A 258 12.60 21.45 -10.33
C ILE A 258 13.47 21.09 -9.12
N ALA A 259 14.49 20.24 -9.30
CA ALA A 259 15.45 19.91 -8.24
C ALA A 259 16.14 21.16 -7.67
N GLN A 260 16.56 22.10 -8.56
CA GLN A 260 17.21 23.33 -8.14
C GLN A 260 16.32 24.16 -7.21
N ARG A 261 15.03 24.33 -7.53
CA ARG A 261 14.08 25.06 -6.71
C ARG A 261 13.81 24.35 -5.38
N ILE A 262 13.57 23.02 -5.42
CA ILE A 262 13.33 22.23 -4.21
C ILE A 262 14.52 22.33 -3.25
N VAL A 263 15.73 22.10 -3.76
CA VAL A 263 16.94 22.11 -2.93
C VAL A 263 17.28 23.52 -2.42
N ALA A 264 17.08 24.56 -3.23
CA ALA A 264 17.32 25.93 -2.81
C ALA A 264 16.40 26.32 -1.62
N ASP A 265 15.10 25.99 -1.69
CA ASP A 265 14.15 26.24 -0.60
C ASP A 265 14.49 25.41 0.65
N LEU A 266 14.79 24.12 0.49
CA LEU A 266 15.18 23.27 1.62
C LEU A 266 16.43 23.80 2.32
N GLN A 267 17.47 24.19 1.58
CA GLN A 267 18.73 24.70 2.14
C GLN A 267 18.57 26.06 2.81
N ALA A 268 17.65 26.90 2.33
CA ALA A 268 17.34 28.16 2.99
C ALA A 268 16.69 27.99 4.39
N HIS A 269 16.24 26.77 4.71
CA HIS A 269 15.55 26.44 5.94
C HIS A 269 16.17 25.22 6.66
N ASP A 270 17.49 25.06 6.58
CA ASP A 270 18.26 23.99 7.21
C ASP A 270 17.87 22.55 6.77
N GLY A 271 17.24 22.40 5.60
CA GLY A 271 16.93 21.12 5.00
C GLY A 271 18.19 20.37 4.55
N MET A 272 18.13 19.03 4.55
CA MET A 272 19.31 18.17 4.45
C MET A 272 19.58 17.61 3.05
N LEU A 273 18.65 17.79 2.10
CA LEU A 273 18.83 17.30 0.73
C LEU A 273 19.67 18.26 -0.10
N THR A 274 20.48 17.68 -0.98
CA THR A 274 21.37 18.40 -1.89
C THR A 274 21.01 18.08 -3.36
N LEU A 275 21.50 18.87 -4.29
CA LEU A 275 21.36 18.58 -5.73
C LEU A 275 22.02 17.25 -6.11
N LYS A 276 23.09 16.86 -5.40
CA LYS A 276 23.75 15.58 -5.60
C LYS A 276 22.84 14.42 -5.19
N ASP A 277 22.16 14.51 -4.06
CA ASP A 277 21.20 13.47 -3.61
C ASP A 277 20.09 13.25 -4.65
N PHE A 278 19.56 14.33 -5.24
CA PHE A 278 18.57 14.23 -6.32
C PHE A 278 19.18 13.61 -7.58
N ALA A 279 20.34 14.07 -8.02
CA ALA A 279 21.00 13.58 -9.24
C ALA A 279 21.41 12.10 -9.15
N ASP A 280 21.78 11.64 -7.97
CA ASP A 280 22.17 10.25 -7.72
C ASP A 280 20.97 9.30 -7.53
N HIS A 281 19.78 9.83 -7.28
CA HIS A 281 18.60 9.00 -7.02
C HIS A 281 18.21 8.15 -8.24
N ARG A 282 17.90 6.88 -8.00
CA ARG A 282 17.40 5.90 -8.98
C ARG A 282 16.36 5.01 -8.33
N ALA A 283 15.34 4.65 -9.11
CA ALA A 283 14.48 3.53 -8.78
C ALA A 283 15.21 2.22 -9.10
N ASP A 284 15.07 1.22 -8.23
CA ASP A 284 15.78 -0.05 -8.35
C ASP A 284 14.81 -1.19 -8.68
N TRP A 285 15.10 -1.96 -9.74
CA TRP A 285 14.48 -3.25 -9.97
C TRP A 285 15.00 -4.24 -8.95
N VAL A 286 14.07 -4.88 -8.24
CA VAL A 286 14.39 -5.82 -7.16
C VAL A 286 13.70 -7.17 -7.40
N GLU A 287 14.23 -8.24 -6.81
CA GLU A 287 13.60 -9.56 -6.92
C GLU A 287 12.37 -9.61 -6.03
N PRO A 288 11.17 -9.89 -6.56
CA PRO A 288 9.97 -9.97 -5.75
C PRO A 288 10.01 -11.17 -4.80
N LEU A 289 9.49 -10.99 -3.59
CA LEU A 289 9.27 -12.08 -2.63
C LEU A 289 7.99 -12.82 -2.95
N HIS A 290 7.97 -14.13 -2.66
CA HIS A 290 6.75 -14.91 -2.80
C HIS A 290 6.67 -16.07 -1.80
N VAL A 291 5.44 -16.50 -1.52
CA VAL A 291 5.12 -17.73 -0.78
C VAL A 291 3.93 -18.42 -1.45
N ASN A 292 3.80 -19.73 -1.22
CA ASN A 292 2.59 -20.46 -1.61
C ASN A 292 1.51 -20.29 -0.54
N TYR A 293 0.29 -19.99 -0.96
CA TYR A 293 -0.90 -19.99 -0.11
C TYR A 293 -2.03 -20.75 -0.79
N ARG A 294 -2.40 -21.93 -0.29
CA ARG A 294 -3.50 -22.76 -0.82
C ARG A 294 -3.39 -23.06 -2.34
N GLY A 295 -2.18 -23.19 -2.87
CA GLY A 295 -1.95 -23.40 -4.31
C GLY A 295 -1.90 -22.14 -5.16
N TYR A 296 -2.03 -20.96 -4.54
CA TYR A 296 -1.72 -19.68 -5.16
C TYR A 296 -0.30 -19.25 -4.79
N THR A 297 0.36 -18.50 -5.66
CA THR A 297 1.61 -17.82 -5.32
C THR A 297 1.29 -16.38 -4.94
N ALA A 298 1.54 -16.04 -3.68
CA ALA A 298 1.38 -14.68 -3.17
C ALA A 298 2.70 -13.93 -3.32
N TRP A 299 2.66 -12.79 -4.01
CA TRP A 299 3.80 -11.93 -4.31
C TRP A 299 3.77 -10.64 -3.52
N ASN A 300 4.95 -10.18 -3.10
CA ASN A 300 5.14 -8.88 -2.47
C ASN A 300 6.56 -8.36 -2.71
N LEU A 301 6.88 -7.15 -2.26
CA LEU A 301 8.22 -6.58 -2.37
C LEU A 301 9.15 -7.00 -1.22
N PRO A 302 10.48 -7.05 -1.50
CA PRO A 302 11.48 -7.25 -0.47
C PRO A 302 11.64 -6.00 0.42
N PRO A 303 12.38 -6.10 1.54
CA PRO A 303 12.83 -4.92 2.29
C PRO A 303 13.52 -3.87 1.37
N ASN A 304 13.40 -2.66 1.71
CA ASN A 304 12.98 -1.96 2.95
C ASN A 304 11.46 -1.92 3.21
N THR A 305 10.61 -2.59 2.40
CA THR A 305 9.16 -2.65 2.63
C THR A 305 8.76 -3.74 3.60
N GLN A 306 7.58 -3.58 4.24
CA GLN A 306 7.02 -4.63 5.11
C GLN A 306 6.33 -5.79 4.35
N GLY A 307 6.62 -5.95 3.06
CA GLY A 307 6.04 -7.03 2.25
C GLY A 307 6.32 -8.43 2.78
N MET A 308 7.48 -8.61 3.42
CA MET A 308 7.81 -9.86 4.10
C MET A 308 6.76 -10.23 5.17
N ALA A 309 6.29 -9.26 5.97
CA ALA A 309 5.31 -9.51 7.01
C ALA A 309 3.95 -9.95 6.44
N SER A 310 3.53 -9.38 5.30
CA SER A 310 2.32 -9.84 4.60
C SER A 310 2.41 -11.31 4.19
N LEU A 311 3.56 -11.74 3.70
CA LEU A 311 3.81 -13.11 3.28
C LEU A 311 3.98 -14.06 4.48
N GLU A 312 4.62 -13.63 5.56
CA GLU A 312 4.75 -14.42 6.79
C GLU A 312 3.38 -14.70 7.41
N ILE A 313 2.44 -13.74 7.43
CA ILE A 313 1.08 -13.98 7.90
C ILE A 313 0.44 -15.14 7.13
N LEU A 314 0.56 -15.16 5.80
CA LEU A 314 0.03 -16.24 4.97
C LEU A 314 0.72 -17.59 5.25
N ASN A 315 2.04 -17.58 5.48
CA ASN A 315 2.77 -18.80 5.87
C ASN A 315 2.30 -19.35 7.22
N VAL A 316 2.02 -18.50 8.19
CA VAL A 316 1.43 -18.93 9.47
C VAL A 316 0.04 -19.55 9.24
N LEU A 317 -0.82 -18.86 8.48
CA LEU A 317 -2.19 -19.28 8.19
C LEU A 317 -2.26 -20.59 7.38
N ASN A 318 -1.24 -20.94 6.61
CA ASN A 318 -1.15 -22.24 5.92
C ASN A 318 -1.21 -23.44 6.88
N ASN A 319 -0.92 -23.25 8.16
CA ASN A 319 -0.93 -24.32 9.18
C ASN A 319 -2.28 -24.48 9.89
N PHE A 320 -3.30 -23.70 9.50
CA PHE A 320 -4.64 -23.76 10.08
C PHE A 320 -5.70 -24.02 9.00
N ASP A 321 -6.77 -24.69 9.38
CA ASP A 321 -8.00 -24.68 8.58
C ASP A 321 -8.73 -23.35 8.86
N VAL A 322 -8.42 -22.33 8.05
CA VAL A 322 -9.01 -20.99 8.19
C VAL A 322 -10.52 -21.03 7.94
N LYS A 323 -10.96 -21.84 6.97
CA LYS A 323 -12.37 -21.98 6.63
C LYS A 323 -13.19 -22.53 7.81
N ALA A 324 -12.64 -23.48 8.56
CA ALA A 324 -13.30 -24.06 9.74
C ALA A 324 -13.42 -23.07 10.90
N GLN A 325 -12.61 -21.99 10.92
CA GLN A 325 -12.74 -20.96 11.95
C GLN A 325 -14.02 -20.11 11.79
N GLY A 326 -14.59 -20.05 10.58
CA GLY A 326 -15.80 -19.29 10.28
C GLY A 326 -15.51 -17.78 10.09
N GLU A 327 -15.73 -17.27 8.88
CA GLU A 327 -15.51 -15.86 8.59
C GLU A 327 -16.34 -14.95 9.51
N GLY A 328 -15.70 -13.91 10.07
CA GLY A 328 -16.33 -12.98 11.00
C GLY A 328 -16.52 -13.50 12.43
N SER A 329 -16.10 -14.72 12.75
CA SER A 329 -16.15 -15.28 14.10
C SER A 329 -15.02 -14.78 15.01
N ALA A 330 -15.15 -14.97 16.31
CA ALA A 330 -14.08 -14.68 17.27
C ALA A 330 -12.82 -15.52 16.99
N ASN A 331 -12.97 -16.77 16.53
CA ASN A 331 -11.85 -17.62 16.17
C ASN A 331 -11.09 -17.07 14.97
N TYR A 332 -11.80 -16.63 13.93
CA TYR A 332 -11.20 -16.02 12.75
C TYR A 332 -10.41 -14.76 13.11
N TYR A 333 -11.04 -13.79 13.79
CA TYR A 333 -10.33 -12.55 14.17
C TYR A 333 -9.15 -12.83 15.09
N HIS A 334 -9.31 -13.72 16.07
CA HIS A 334 -8.24 -14.11 16.97
C HIS A 334 -7.05 -14.69 16.21
N LEU A 335 -7.28 -15.67 15.33
CA LEU A 335 -6.23 -16.30 14.51
C LEU A 335 -5.50 -15.27 13.63
N MET A 336 -6.25 -14.38 12.97
CA MET A 336 -5.67 -13.34 12.11
C MET A 336 -4.77 -12.39 12.90
N VAL A 337 -5.21 -11.97 14.09
CA VAL A 337 -4.44 -11.08 14.96
C VAL A 337 -3.20 -11.78 15.52
N GLU A 338 -3.32 -13.02 15.97
CA GLU A 338 -2.17 -13.77 16.50
C GLU A 338 -1.12 -14.06 15.40
N ALA A 339 -1.55 -14.43 14.19
CA ALA A 339 -0.64 -14.59 13.04
C ALA A 339 0.08 -13.26 12.70
N THR A 340 -0.63 -12.14 12.77
CA THR A 340 -0.05 -10.80 12.58
C THR A 340 1.03 -10.51 13.62
N LYS A 341 0.78 -10.83 14.89
CA LYS A 341 1.75 -10.62 15.98
C LYS A 341 3.04 -11.39 15.74
N GLN A 342 2.96 -12.63 15.25
CA GLN A 342 4.14 -13.43 14.93
C GLN A 342 4.97 -12.78 13.82
N ALA A 343 4.35 -12.40 12.71
CA ALA A 343 5.02 -11.75 11.58
C ALA A 343 5.60 -10.38 11.95
N PHE A 344 4.90 -9.60 12.78
CA PHE A 344 5.37 -8.29 13.21
C PHE A 344 6.56 -8.36 14.16
N ALA A 345 6.68 -9.42 14.95
CA ALA A 345 7.86 -9.64 15.78
C ALA A 345 9.14 -9.78 14.93
N ASP A 346 9.07 -10.50 13.81
CA ASP A 346 10.20 -10.63 12.89
C ASP A 346 10.42 -9.34 12.09
N ARG A 347 9.36 -8.73 11.60
CA ARG A 347 9.43 -7.44 10.93
C ARG A 347 10.18 -6.40 11.78
N ASP A 348 9.75 -6.21 13.01
CA ASP A 348 10.28 -5.19 13.92
C ASP A 348 11.73 -5.46 14.34
N LYS A 349 12.15 -6.72 14.26
CA LYS A 349 13.53 -7.14 14.57
C LYS A 349 14.50 -6.91 13.41
N TYR A 350 14.05 -7.12 12.17
CA TYR A 350 14.95 -7.23 11.03
C TYR A 350 14.76 -6.15 9.96
N LEU A 351 13.58 -5.51 9.89
CA LEU A 351 13.25 -4.70 8.72
C LEU A 351 13.95 -3.35 8.70
N THR A 352 14.81 -3.19 7.70
CA THR A 352 15.58 -1.98 7.38
C THR A 352 16.01 -2.02 5.91
N ASP A 353 16.91 -1.15 5.50
CA ASP A 353 17.57 -1.21 4.21
C ASP A 353 18.55 -2.42 4.17
N PRO A 354 18.34 -3.38 3.24
CA PRO A 354 19.19 -4.57 3.14
C PRO A 354 20.64 -4.25 2.72
N ASP A 355 20.90 -3.09 2.13
CA ASP A 355 22.27 -2.64 1.80
C ASP A 355 23.07 -2.29 3.06
N PHE A 356 22.40 -2.00 4.19
CA PHE A 356 23.01 -1.62 5.46
C PHE A 356 22.97 -2.73 6.51
N SER A 357 22.04 -3.65 6.44
CA SER A 357 21.94 -4.76 7.38
C SER A 357 21.33 -6.00 6.72
N PRO A 358 21.97 -7.17 6.82
CA PRO A 358 21.46 -8.39 6.20
C PRO A 358 20.16 -8.86 6.87
N ILE A 359 19.18 -9.26 6.06
CA ILE A 359 17.89 -9.76 6.51
C ILE A 359 17.75 -11.23 6.08
N PRO A 360 17.49 -12.18 6.97
CA PRO A 360 17.46 -13.62 6.64
C PRO A 360 16.14 -14.05 5.97
N LEU A 361 15.77 -13.39 4.85
CA LEU A 361 14.47 -13.56 4.17
C LEU A 361 14.15 -15.01 3.82
N LYS A 362 15.14 -15.78 3.33
CA LYS A 362 14.94 -17.18 2.97
C LYS A 362 14.48 -18.02 4.17
N GLN A 363 15.01 -17.72 5.37
CA GLN A 363 14.61 -18.39 6.61
C GLN A 363 13.22 -17.92 7.03
N LEU A 364 12.99 -16.61 7.10
CA LEU A 364 11.74 -16.00 7.58
C LEU A 364 10.53 -16.40 6.73
N LEU A 365 10.72 -16.52 5.40
CA LEU A 365 9.66 -16.93 4.48
C LEU A 365 9.58 -18.45 4.25
N SER A 366 10.37 -19.26 4.98
CA SER A 366 10.29 -20.71 4.85
C SER A 366 9.00 -21.28 5.46
N PRO A 367 8.46 -22.38 4.91
CA PRO A 367 7.31 -23.07 5.49
C PRO A 367 7.58 -23.54 6.93
N GLU A 368 8.82 -23.94 7.23
CA GLU A 368 9.26 -24.40 8.56
C GLU A 368 9.15 -23.26 9.58
N HIS A 369 9.54 -22.04 9.21
CA HIS A 369 9.41 -20.87 10.07
C HIS A 369 7.92 -20.55 10.33
N GLY A 370 7.09 -20.52 9.28
CA GLY A 370 5.65 -20.33 9.42
C GLY A 370 5.00 -21.39 10.33
N LYS A 371 5.42 -22.65 10.23
CA LYS A 371 4.97 -23.73 11.13
C LYS A 371 5.42 -23.50 12.58
N ALA A 372 6.65 -23.05 12.80
CA ALA A 372 7.13 -22.73 14.13
C ALA A 372 6.40 -21.53 14.76
N GLN A 373 6.07 -20.51 13.97
CA GLN A 373 5.26 -19.38 14.41
C GLN A 373 3.81 -19.82 14.73
N ALA A 374 3.21 -20.63 13.87
CA ALA A 374 1.86 -21.18 14.08
C ALA A 374 1.76 -21.99 15.38
N ALA A 375 2.77 -22.77 15.73
CA ALA A 375 2.82 -23.56 16.97
C ALA A 375 2.85 -22.72 18.25
N ARG A 376 3.12 -21.42 18.18
CA ARG A 376 3.11 -20.48 19.32
C ARG A 376 1.74 -19.85 19.54
N ILE A 377 0.81 -20.03 18.62
CA ILE A 377 -0.54 -19.44 18.72
C ILE A 377 -1.40 -20.29 19.64
N ASP A 378 -1.83 -19.70 20.76
CA ASP A 378 -2.87 -20.26 21.63
C ASP A 378 -4.23 -19.75 21.18
N MET A 379 -5.10 -20.64 20.67
CA MET A 379 -6.42 -20.25 20.16
C MET A 379 -7.41 -19.79 21.25
N GLN A 380 -7.05 -19.92 22.54
CA GLN A 380 -7.91 -19.52 23.67
C GLN A 380 -7.44 -18.23 24.34
N HIS A 381 -6.16 -17.87 24.22
CA HIS A 381 -5.58 -16.71 24.91
C HIS A 381 -4.76 -15.85 23.96
N ALA A 382 -4.99 -14.55 24.00
CA ALA A 382 -4.23 -13.58 23.23
C ALA A 382 -2.81 -13.41 23.80
N GLN A 383 -1.80 -13.34 22.94
CA GLN A 383 -0.45 -12.98 23.34
C GLN A 383 -0.41 -11.49 23.71
N VAL A 384 -0.03 -11.14 24.95
CA VAL A 384 -0.13 -9.78 25.51
C VAL A 384 1.18 -9.00 25.55
N ASN A 385 2.34 -9.65 25.44
CA ASN A 385 3.65 -9.01 25.61
C ASN A 385 4.28 -8.61 24.28
N ILE A 386 3.72 -7.57 23.62
CA ILE A 386 4.30 -6.98 22.43
C ILE A 386 4.71 -5.54 22.75
N LYS A 387 5.98 -5.21 22.47
CA LYS A 387 6.51 -3.88 22.70
C LYS A 387 5.84 -2.89 21.73
N PRO A 388 5.25 -1.77 22.23
CA PRO A 388 4.73 -0.74 21.34
C PRO A 388 5.85 -0.09 20.54
N LEU A 389 5.62 0.13 19.26
CA LEU A 389 6.48 0.93 18.41
C LEU A 389 5.86 2.32 18.16
N ASP A 390 6.65 3.31 17.77
CA ASP A 390 6.14 4.65 17.46
C ASP A 390 5.27 4.63 16.18
N PRO A 391 4.14 5.34 16.15
CA PRO A 391 3.14 5.22 15.11
C PRO A 391 3.41 6.08 13.90
N LYS A 392 2.74 5.76 12.75
CA LYS A 392 2.29 6.69 11.70
C LYS A 392 2.39 6.12 10.30
N GLY A 393 1.46 6.46 9.40
CA GLY A 393 1.55 6.23 7.96
C GLY A 393 0.22 6.31 7.25
N ASP A 394 0.23 7.03 6.11
CA ASP A 394 -0.85 7.13 5.16
C ASP A 394 -0.36 6.89 3.74
N THR A 395 -1.30 6.57 2.79
CA THR A 395 -0.86 5.98 1.53
C THR A 395 -2.02 5.95 0.53
N VAL A 396 -1.72 5.69 -0.76
CA VAL A 396 -2.72 5.24 -1.75
C VAL A 396 -2.24 3.96 -2.43
N TRP A 397 -3.14 3.01 -2.57
CA TRP A 397 -2.96 1.82 -3.39
C TRP A 397 -3.91 1.86 -4.58
N PHE A 398 -3.47 1.33 -5.72
CA PHE A 398 -4.30 1.12 -6.89
C PHE A 398 -3.82 -0.06 -7.73
N GLY A 399 -4.78 -0.65 -8.46
CA GLY A 399 -4.56 -1.80 -9.34
C GLY A 399 -5.06 -1.54 -10.75
N VAL A 400 -4.36 -2.12 -11.73
CA VAL A 400 -4.71 -2.08 -13.14
C VAL A 400 -4.53 -3.45 -13.77
N VAL A 401 -5.48 -3.86 -14.60
CA VAL A 401 -5.35 -5.01 -15.49
C VAL A 401 -5.79 -4.58 -16.89
N ASP A 402 -4.96 -4.83 -17.90
CA ASP A 402 -5.29 -4.50 -19.30
C ASP A 402 -5.92 -5.66 -20.07
N LYS A 403 -6.25 -5.43 -21.34
CA LYS A 403 -6.88 -6.42 -22.22
C LYS A 403 -5.97 -7.61 -22.57
N ASP A 404 -4.65 -7.41 -22.51
CA ASP A 404 -3.65 -8.41 -22.86
C ASP A 404 -3.27 -9.29 -21.65
N GLY A 405 -3.83 -8.98 -20.47
CA GLY A 405 -3.62 -9.70 -19.21
C GLY A 405 -2.40 -9.23 -18.43
N ASN A 406 -1.77 -8.10 -18.81
CA ASN A 406 -0.79 -7.48 -17.95
C ASN A 406 -1.47 -6.91 -16.71
N ALA A 407 -0.80 -7.00 -15.56
CA ALA A 407 -1.35 -6.54 -14.30
C ALA A 407 -0.33 -5.70 -13.53
N VAL A 408 -0.82 -4.63 -12.91
CA VAL A 408 -0.02 -3.75 -12.05
C VAL A 408 -0.70 -3.60 -10.70
N SER A 409 0.06 -3.86 -9.63
CA SER A 409 -0.27 -3.47 -8.27
C SER A 409 0.71 -2.38 -7.86
N LEU A 410 0.22 -1.19 -7.57
CA LEU A 410 1.05 -0.04 -7.27
C LEU A 410 0.60 0.63 -5.97
N ILE A 411 1.57 1.08 -5.19
CA ILE A 411 1.33 1.83 -3.97
C ILE A 411 2.23 3.07 -3.93
N GLN A 412 1.66 4.24 -3.62
CA GLN A 412 2.35 5.53 -3.62
C GLN A 412 1.99 6.34 -2.36
N SER A 413 2.93 7.09 -1.80
CA SER A 413 2.72 7.77 -0.51
C SER A 413 3.70 8.90 -0.28
N ILE A 414 3.26 9.85 0.57
CA ILE A 414 4.12 10.84 1.23
C ILE A 414 4.30 10.56 2.73
N TYR A 415 3.86 9.40 3.19
CA TYR A 415 3.88 8.85 4.54
C TYR A 415 2.75 9.36 5.42
N HIS A 416 2.84 10.50 6.10
CA HIS A 416 1.70 11.07 6.82
C HIS A 416 0.78 11.85 5.88
N ASP A 417 -0.47 12.01 6.30
CA ASP A 417 -1.37 12.97 5.68
C ASP A 417 -0.67 14.31 5.48
N PHE A 418 -0.65 14.81 4.25
CA PHE A 418 0.10 15.98 3.81
C PHE A 418 1.62 15.96 4.08
N GLY A 419 2.22 14.79 4.29
CA GLY A 419 3.67 14.59 4.38
C GLY A 419 4.37 15.50 5.38
N SER A 420 5.42 16.19 4.94
CA SER A 420 6.15 17.16 5.76
C SER A 420 5.40 18.48 5.97
N GLY A 421 4.33 18.74 5.19
CA GLY A 421 3.69 20.06 5.09
C GLY A 421 4.48 21.06 4.24
N ILE A 422 5.68 20.71 3.78
CA ILE A 422 6.55 21.60 3.01
C ILE A 422 6.26 21.48 1.52
N VAL A 423 5.94 22.60 0.91
CA VAL A 423 5.85 22.78 -0.54
C VAL A 423 6.89 23.81 -0.93
N PRO A 424 8.01 23.44 -1.55
CA PRO A 424 9.02 24.41 -2.00
C PRO A 424 8.42 25.44 -2.96
N GLU A 425 8.75 26.72 -2.73
CA GLU A 425 8.12 27.86 -3.42
C GLU A 425 8.11 27.71 -4.94
N GLY A 426 6.94 27.91 -5.55
CA GLY A 426 6.73 27.87 -7.00
C GLY A 426 6.84 26.50 -7.65
N THR A 427 6.99 25.40 -6.88
CA THR A 427 7.02 24.03 -7.41
C THR A 427 5.67 23.33 -7.35
N GLY A 428 4.86 23.63 -6.34
CA GLY A 428 3.62 22.89 -6.03
C GLY A 428 3.87 21.46 -5.55
N VAL A 429 5.10 21.06 -5.29
CA VAL A 429 5.49 19.71 -4.87
C VAL A 429 5.44 19.59 -3.36
N LEU A 430 4.40 19.00 -2.83
CA LEU A 430 4.33 18.69 -1.39
C LEU A 430 5.25 17.50 -1.09
N LEU A 431 6.24 17.73 -0.21
CA LEU A 431 7.28 16.74 0.10
C LEU A 431 6.86 15.76 1.19
N GLN A 432 7.28 14.52 1.02
CA GLN A 432 7.11 13.45 1.99
C GLN A 432 7.83 13.72 3.32
N ASN A 433 7.35 13.07 4.37
CA ASN A 433 8.06 13.00 5.66
C ASN A 433 8.50 11.56 6.01
N ARG A 434 8.74 10.73 5.00
CA ARG A 434 9.12 9.32 5.18
C ARG A 434 10.33 9.14 6.08
N GLY A 435 11.32 10.00 5.96
CA GLY A 435 12.53 9.93 6.75
C GLY A 435 12.33 10.18 8.26
N SER A 436 11.17 10.70 8.68
CA SER A 436 10.84 10.76 10.12
C SER A 436 10.65 9.38 10.76
N PHE A 437 10.64 8.32 9.95
CA PHE A 437 10.58 6.94 10.44
C PHE A 437 11.93 6.41 10.91
N PHE A 438 13.05 7.00 10.49
CA PHE A 438 14.35 6.65 11.03
C PHE A 438 14.44 6.89 12.54
N SER A 439 15.14 6.00 13.23
CA SER A 439 15.50 6.17 14.63
C SER A 439 16.76 7.03 14.76
N LEU A 440 16.83 7.88 15.78
CA LEU A 440 18.08 8.53 16.21
C LEU A 440 18.84 7.73 17.27
N ASP A 441 18.36 6.52 17.65
CA ASP A 441 19.13 5.57 18.45
C ASP A 441 20.02 4.73 17.53
N PRO A 442 21.35 4.81 17.63
CA PRO A 442 22.26 4.04 16.77
C PRO A 442 22.19 2.52 16.99
N LYS A 443 21.49 2.05 18.02
CA LYS A 443 21.26 0.62 18.27
C LYS A 443 20.01 0.09 17.56
N ASP A 444 19.15 0.96 17.05
CA ASP A 444 17.96 0.58 16.30
C ASP A 444 18.38 0.07 14.92
N VAL A 445 17.79 -1.01 14.45
CA VAL A 445 18.05 -1.55 13.11
C VAL A 445 17.75 -0.53 12.01
N ASN A 446 16.72 0.32 12.22
CA ASN A 446 16.33 1.37 11.32
C ASN A 446 16.89 2.76 11.70
N HIS A 447 18.09 2.80 12.33
CA HIS A 447 18.74 4.07 12.66
C HIS A 447 19.10 4.86 11.40
N LEU A 448 19.11 6.19 11.53
CA LEU A 448 19.44 7.10 10.45
C LEU A 448 20.91 7.00 10.04
N GLU A 449 21.13 6.79 8.75
CA GLU A 449 22.43 6.93 8.11
C GLU A 449 22.26 7.63 6.75
N PRO A 450 23.24 8.44 6.29
CA PRO A 450 23.23 9.00 4.94
C PRO A 450 23.10 7.92 3.86
N HIS A 451 22.34 8.21 2.82
CA HIS A 451 22.08 7.32 1.67
C HIS A 451 21.32 6.02 2.00
N LYS A 452 20.90 5.81 3.24
CA LYS A 452 20.08 4.68 3.67
C LYS A 452 18.61 4.91 3.31
N ARG A 453 17.89 3.85 2.93
CA ARG A 453 16.43 3.83 2.88
C ARG A 453 15.89 3.50 4.26
N THR A 454 14.82 4.19 4.66
CA THR A 454 14.13 3.84 5.90
C THR A 454 13.20 2.66 5.69
N PHE A 455 12.82 1.99 6.77
CA PHE A 455 11.65 1.11 6.80
C PHE A 455 10.47 1.75 6.07
N HIS A 456 9.77 0.97 5.25
CA HIS A 456 8.66 1.45 4.44
C HIS A 456 7.41 0.59 4.63
N THR A 457 6.29 1.25 4.93
CA THR A 457 5.01 0.55 5.11
C THR A 457 4.36 0.13 3.79
N LEU A 458 4.76 0.70 2.66
CA LEU A 458 4.20 0.44 1.34
C LEU A 458 4.53 -0.99 0.87
N ASN A 459 3.52 -1.75 0.52
CA ASN A 459 3.69 -3.11 0.01
C ASN A 459 2.54 -3.51 -0.94
N PRO A 460 2.68 -3.28 -2.25
CA PRO A 460 1.71 -3.77 -3.23
C PRO A 460 1.72 -5.29 -3.26
N ALA A 461 0.59 -5.91 -3.58
CA ALA A 461 0.43 -7.36 -3.54
C ALA A 461 -0.26 -7.91 -4.79
N LEU A 462 0.05 -9.15 -5.12
CA LEU A 462 -0.49 -9.89 -6.25
C LEU A 462 -0.61 -11.37 -5.89
N LEU A 463 -1.70 -12.03 -6.27
CA LEU A 463 -1.77 -13.49 -6.32
C LEU A 463 -1.73 -13.95 -7.77
N THR A 464 -0.92 -15.00 -8.01
CA THR A 464 -0.98 -15.75 -9.26
C THR A 464 -1.43 -17.19 -8.99
N ARG A 465 -2.09 -17.80 -9.99
CA ARG A 465 -2.45 -19.20 -10.01
C ARG A 465 -2.03 -19.77 -11.36
N ASP A 466 -1.36 -20.89 -11.35
CA ASP A 466 -0.83 -21.52 -12.58
C ASP A 466 -0.01 -20.56 -13.46
N GLY A 467 0.79 -19.69 -12.79
CA GLY A 467 1.64 -18.69 -13.44
C GLY A 467 0.92 -17.48 -14.02
N LYS A 468 -0.40 -17.33 -13.83
CA LYS A 468 -1.21 -16.21 -14.34
C LYS A 468 -1.79 -15.38 -13.20
N PRO A 469 -2.01 -14.07 -13.39
CA PRO A 469 -2.66 -13.24 -12.40
C PRO A 469 -4.05 -13.78 -12.04
N TYR A 470 -4.31 -13.82 -10.76
CA TYR A 470 -5.61 -14.19 -10.19
C TYR A 470 -6.25 -13.03 -9.44
N LEU A 471 -5.46 -12.37 -8.58
CA LEU A 471 -5.93 -11.25 -7.77
C LEU A 471 -4.85 -10.17 -7.69
N VAL A 472 -5.15 -8.97 -8.15
CA VAL A 472 -4.37 -7.74 -7.90
C VAL A 472 -5.03 -7.06 -6.73
N TYR A 473 -4.31 -6.85 -5.63
CA TYR A 473 -4.92 -6.34 -4.40
C TYR A 473 -3.94 -5.53 -3.55
N GLY A 474 -4.50 -4.74 -2.67
CA GLY A 474 -3.74 -3.98 -1.70
C GLY A 474 -4.61 -3.01 -0.93
N THR A 475 -3.96 -2.21 -0.10
CA THR A 475 -4.64 -1.24 0.75
C THR A 475 -3.67 -0.14 1.16
N MET A 476 -4.19 1.03 1.50
CA MET A 476 -3.51 1.98 2.36
C MET A 476 -3.72 1.64 3.84
N GLY A 477 -3.15 2.42 4.76
CA GLY A 477 -3.38 2.26 6.20
C GLY A 477 -2.12 1.86 6.97
N GLY A 478 -0.94 2.26 6.51
CA GLY A 478 0.32 2.10 7.23
C GLY A 478 0.60 0.65 7.62
N GLU A 479 0.69 0.37 8.91
CA GLU A 479 0.95 -0.98 9.44
C GLU A 479 -0.26 -1.92 9.38
N GLY A 480 -1.44 -1.39 9.06
CA GLY A 480 -2.62 -2.20 8.75
C GLY A 480 -2.54 -2.93 7.42
N GLN A 481 -1.62 -2.54 6.52
CA GLN A 481 -1.55 -3.11 5.17
C GLN A 481 -1.37 -4.63 5.17
N PRO A 482 -0.41 -5.25 5.89
CA PRO A 482 -0.28 -6.70 5.95
C PRO A 482 -1.53 -7.40 6.49
N GLN A 483 -2.18 -6.82 7.48
CA GLN A 483 -3.37 -7.37 8.13
C GLN A 483 -4.58 -7.37 7.18
N THR A 484 -4.82 -6.24 6.50
CA THR A 484 -5.90 -6.10 5.52
C THR A 484 -5.65 -6.96 4.28
N GLN A 485 -4.40 -7.07 3.81
CA GLN A 485 -4.04 -7.97 2.71
C GLN A 485 -4.36 -9.42 3.05
N ALA A 486 -3.99 -9.89 4.24
CA ALA A 486 -4.30 -11.23 4.70
C ALA A 486 -5.82 -11.46 4.83
N ALA A 487 -6.58 -10.44 5.28
CA ALA A 487 -8.04 -10.51 5.33
C ALA A 487 -8.66 -10.66 3.94
N ILE A 488 -8.21 -9.89 2.94
CA ILE A 488 -8.69 -9.98 1.56
C ILE A 488 -8.39 -11.37 1.00
N VAL A 489 -7.15 -11.86 1.16
CA VAL A 489 -6.75 -13.18 0.65
C VAL A 489 -7.58 -14.29 1.27
N THR A 490 -7.71 -14.34 2.60
CA THR A 490 -8.46 -15.40 3.28
C THR A 490 -9.95 -15.35 2.93
N ARG A 491 -10.56 -14.17 2.85
CA ARG A 491 -11.96 -14.02 2.48
C ARG A 491 -12.25 -14.50 1.06
N ILE A 492 -11.35 -14.20 0.11
CA ILE A 492 -11.52 -14.65 -1.28
C ILE A 492 -11.13 -16.12 -1.44
N VAL A 493 -9.97 -16.55 -0.94
CA VAL A 493 -9.40 -17.88 -1.21
C VAL A 493 -10.02 -18.96 -0.31
N ASP A 494 -10.15 -18.71 1.01
CA ASP A 494 -10.66 -19.72 1.95
C ASP A 494 -12.19 -19.71 2.04
N PHE A 495 -12.82 -18.53 1.99
CA PHE A 495 -14.28 -18.42 2.15
C PHE A 495 -15.06 -18.23 0.84
N GLY A 496 -14.39 -17.96 -0.29
CA GLY A 496 -15.04 -17.81 -1.59
C GLY A 496 -15.90 -16.54 -1.71
N MET A 497 -15.58 -15.49 -0.95
CA MET A 497 -16.29 -14.22 -1.03
C MET A 497 -15.93 -13.48 -2.32
N SER A 498 -16.87 -12.70 -2.85
CA SER A 498 -16.57 -11.77 -3.94
C SER A 498 -15.55 -10.71 -3.50
N PRO A 499 -14.78 -10.11 -4.41
CA PRO A 499 -13.83 -9.05 -4.06
C PRO A 499 -14.47 -7.90 -3.30
N GLN A 500 -15.64 -7.43 -3.74
CA GLN A 500 -16.33 -6.32 -3.08
C GLN A 500 -16.83 -6.69 -1.68
N ASP A 501 -17.39 -7.88 -1.50
CA ASP A 501 -17.85 -8.33 -0.18
C ASP A 501 -16.67 -8.52 0.79
N ALA A 502 -15.54 -9.05 0.31
CA ALA A 502 -14.31 -9.18 1.08
C ALA A 502 -13.76 -7.84 1.59
N ILE A 503 -13.88 -6.78 0.78
CA ILE A 503 -13.47 -5.41 1.12
C ILE A 503 -14.49 -4.72 2.04
N ASN A 504 -15.80 -4.95 1.82
CA ASN A 504 -16.88 -4.40 2.65
C ASN A 504 -16.89 -4.98 4.06
N ALA A 505 -16.39 -6.19 4.23
CA ALA A 505 -16.39 -6.88 5.52
C ALA A 505 -15.74 -6.06 6.63
N PRO A 506 -16.21 -6.17 7.88
CA PRO A 506 -15.64 -5.47 9.01
C PRO A 506 -14.15 -5.75 9.16
N ARG A 507 -13.39 -4.70 9.48
CA ARG A 507 -11.94 -4.75 9.64
C ARG A 507 -11.51 -4.60 11.08
N TRP A 508 -10.27 -4.96 11.30
CA TRP A 508 -9.54 -4.76 12.53
C TRP A 508 -8.16 -4.18 12.22
N LEU A 509 -7.53 -3.63 13.23
CA LEU A 509 -6.15 -3.18 13.18
C LEU A 509 -5.50 -3.44 14.55
N HIS A 510 -4.56 -4.36 14.59
CA HIS A 510 -3.71 -4.57 15.74
C HIS A 510 -2.53 -3.60 15.72
N GLY A 511 -2.32 -2.91 16.84
CA GLY A 511 -1.18 -2.03 17.01
C GLY A 511 -1.46 -0.59 16.57
N ARG A 512 -0.44 0.01 15.99
CA ARG A 512 -0.39 1.46 15.71
C ARG A 512 -1.41 1.91 14.69
N THR A 513 -1.97 3.10 14.97
CA THR A 513 -2.71 3.91 14.01
C THR A 513 -2.19 5.34 14.02
N TRP A 514 -2.79 6.19 13.20
CA TRP A 514 -2.64 7.64 13.13
C TRP A 514 -2.29 8.29 14.48
N GLY A 515 -1.06 8.69 14.65
CA GLY A 515 -0.63 9.57 15.73
C GLY A 515 -0.48 8.98 17.14
N ALA A 516 -0.77 7.70 17.39
CA ALA A 516 -0.64 7.10 18.72
C ALA A 516 0.16 5.80 18.71
N SER A 517 1.12 5.63 19.62
CA SER A 517 1.68 4.31 19.94
C SER A 517 0.64 3.55 20.76
N SER A 518 0.23 2.38 20.29
CA SER A 518 -0.81 1.58 20.94
C SER A 518 -0.66 0.11 20.56
N ASN A 519 -0.90 -0.76 21.53
CA ASN A 519 -0.99 -2.21 21.33
C ASN A 519 -2.45 -2.69 21.33
N ASP A 520 -3.40 -1.76 21.25
CA ASP A 520 -4.81 -2.13 21.21
C ASP A 520 -5.17 -2.83 19.90
N LEU A 521 -6.22 -3.62 19.95
CA LEU A 521 -6.89 -4.18 18.80
C LEU A 521 -8.10 -3.29 18.49
N LYS A 522 -7.94 -2.42 17.51
CA LYS A 522 -9.08 -1.66 16.98
C LYS A 522 -9.93 -2.58 16.13
N ILE A 523 -11.23 -2.54 16.34
CA ILE A 523 -12.19 -3.35 15.60
C ILE A 523 -13.43 -2.52 15.26
N GLU A 524 -13.92 -2.62 14.03
CA GLU A 524 -15.12 -1.90 13.62
C GLU A 524 -16.35 -2.37 14.41
N GLY A 525 -17.19 -1.42 14.85
CA GLY A 525 -18.43 -1.69 15.57
C GLY A 525 -19.50 -2.43 14.77
N ARG A 526 -19.22 -2.75 13.49
CA ARG A 526 -20.03 -3.63 12.63
C ARG A 526 -19.80 -5.12 12.92
N VAL A 527 -18.78 -5.47 13.69
CA VAL A 527 -18.56 -6.83 14.18
C VAL A 527 -19.60 -7.16 15.25
N ASP A 528 -20.13 -8.39 15.22
CA ASP A 528 -21.13 -8.84 16.19
C ASP A 528 -20.64 -8.61 17.65
N PRO A 529 -21.45 -7.99 18.51
CA PRO A 529 -21.07 -7.72 19.90
C PRO A 529 -20.65 -8.97 20.70
N SER A 530 -21.20 -10.15 20.38
CA SER A 530 -20.82 -11.42 21.02
C SER A 530 -19.40 -11.84 20.65
N VAL A 531 -18.98 -11.57 19.41
CA VAL A 531 -17.61 -11.79 18.92
C VAL A 531 -16.65 -10.85 19.64
N ILE A 532 -17.00 -9.56 19.75
CA ILE A 532 -16.19 -8.57 20.48
C ILE A 532 -16.02 -8.98 21.95
N LYS A 533 -17.09 -9.45 22.59
CA LYS A 533 -17.07 -9.95 23.96
C LYS A 533 -16.09 -11.12 24.11
N THR A 534 -16.21 -12.13 23.25
CA THR A 534 -15.34 -13.32 23.27
C THR A 534 -13.86 -12.95 23.07
N LEU A 535 -13.56 -12.01 22.16
CA LEU A 535 -12.19 -11.53 21.97
C LEU A 535 -11.62 -10.82 23.21
N LYS A 536 -12.43 -10.03 23.92
CA LYS A 536 -12.04 -9.43 25.21
C LYS A 536 -11.76 -10.49 26.26
N GLU A 537 -12.61 -11.52 26.36
CA GLU A 537 -12.45 -12.65 27.28
C GLU A 537 -11.16 -13.44 27.00
N ARG A 538 -10.72 -13.51 25.74
CA ARG A 538 -9.41 -14.08 25.35
C ARG A 538 -8.21 -13.17 25.68
N GLY A 539 -8.43 -11.96 26.16
CA GLY A 539 -7.38 -11.04 26.58
C GLY A 539 -6.95 -10.02 25.51
N HIS A 540 -7.66 -9.87 24.38
CA HIS A 540 -7.37 -8.80 23.43
C HIS A 540 -7.76 -7.44 24.02
N PRO A 541 -6.84 -6.42 23.99
CA PRO A 541 -7.14 -5.07 24.43
C PRO A 541 -7.96 -4.32 23.36
N ILE A 542 -9.26 -4.58 23.30
CA ILE A 542 -10.14 -4.12 22.21
C ILE A 542 -10.56 -2.66 22.39
N LYS A 543 -10.37 -1.89 21.31
CA LYS A 543 -10.96 -0.58 21.08
C LYS A 543 -11.96 -0.67 19.92
N VAL A 544 -13.24 -0.51 20.21
CA VAL A 544 -14.26 -0.44 19.16
C VAL A 544 -14.19 0.93 18.50
N VAL A 545 -14.20 0.95 17.17
CA VAL A 545 -14.20 2.17 16.34
C VAL A 545 -15.43 2.18 15.45
N ASP A 546 -15.74 3.34 14.85
CA ASP A 546 -16.88 3.49 13.95
C ASP A 546 -16.79 2.53 12.75
N GLY A 547 -17.95 2.10 12.25
CA GLY A 547 -18.04 1.31 11.03
C GLY A 547 -17.63 2.15 9.81
N TYR A 548 -16.90 1.52 8.90
CA TYR A 548 -16.36 2.19 7.70
C TYR A 548 -15.45 3.40 8.00
N THR A 549 -14.75 3.36 9.13
CA THR A 549 -13.80 4.41 9.47
C THR A 549 -12.55 4.38 8.59
N ASP A 550 -12.08 5.55 8.22
CA ASP A 550 -10.85 5.80 7.46
C ASP A 550 -9.60 5.19 8.14
N THR A 551 -9.63 5.07 9.47
CA THR A 551 -8.59 4.42 10.29
C THR A 551 -8.24 3.00 9.82
N MET A 552 -9.18 2.29 9.17
CA MET A 552 -8.98 0.91 8.66
C MET A 552 -8.34 0.87 7.28
N GLY A 553 -7.96 2.00 6.71
CA GLY A 553 -7.39 2.14 5.38
C GLY A 553 -8.39 1.93 4.25
N HIS A 554 -7.96 2.25 3.03
CA HIS A 554 -8.74 2.05 1.82
C HIS A 554 -8.13 0.92 0.99
N ALA A 555 -8.88 -0.14 0.80
CA ALA A 555 -8.47 -1.30 0.03
C ALA A 555 -9.06 -1.30 -1.38
N GLY A 556 -8.47 -2.10 -2.24
CA GLY A 556 -9.03 -2.39 -3.54
C GLY A 556 -8.57 -3.76 -4.04
N ALA A 557 -9.30 -4.29 -5.01
CA ALA A 557 -8.96 -5.55 -5.63
C ALA A 557 -9.45 -5.63 -7.07
N ILE A 558 -8.74 -6.40 -7.90
CA ILE A 558 -9.20 -6.86 -9.20
C ILE A 558 -8.99 -8.36 -9.25
N LEU A 559 -10.09 -9.12 -9.28
CA LEU A 559 -10.06 -10.55 -9.47
C LEU A 559 -10.20 -10.85 -10.96
N ILE A 560 -9.40 -11.78 -11.46
CA ILE A 560 -9.39 -12.22 -12.85
C ILE A 560 -9.89 -13.67 -12.90
N ASP A 561 -11.05 -13.87 -13.51
CA ASP A 561 -11.51 -15.22 -13.83
C ASP A 561 -10.65 -15.78 -14.96
N GLN A 562 -9.80 -16.73 -14.63
CA GLN A 562 -8.85 -17.33 -15.57
C GLN A 562 -9.50 -18.21 -16.66
N LYS A 563 -10.79 -18.58 -16.49
CA LYS A 563 -11.55 -19.34 -17.50
C LYS A 563 -12.13 -18.43 -18.60
N THR A 564 -12.67 -17.29 -18.18
CA THR A 564 -13.40 -16.36 -19.06
C THR A 564 -12.59 -15.12 -19.42
N GLY A 565 -11.56 -14.80 -18.66
CA GLY A 565 -10.80 -13.54 -18.77
C GLY A 565 -11.52 -12.32 -18.20
N MET A 566 -12.72 -12.50 -17.62
CA MET A 566 -13.47 -11.42 -16.98
C MET A 566 -12.73 -10.88 -15.76
N LYS A 567 -12.81 -9.58 -15.56
CA LYS A 567 -12.18 -8.85 -14.48
C LYS A 567 -13.27 -8.27 -13.58
N TYR A 568 -13.21 -8.59 -12.30
CA TYR A 568 -14.14 -8.12 -11.27
C TYR A 568 -13.39 -7.12 -10.39
N GLY A 569 -13.82 -5.87 -10.42
CA GLY A 569 -13.18 -4.79 -9.67
C GLY A 569 -13.88 -4.53 -8.35
N ALA A 570 -13.12 -4.18 -7.31
CA ALA A 570 -13.65 -3.79 -6.02
C ALA A 570 -12.92 -2.58 -5.46
N THR A 571 -13.65 -1.74 -4.74
CA THR A 571 -13.13 -0.52 -4.10
C THR A 571 -13.65 -0.38 -2.68
N ASP A 572 -12.95 0.41 -1.87
CA ASP A 572 -13.28 0.58 -0.46
C ASP A 572 -14.41 1.60 -0.26
N PRO A 573 -15.47 1.23 0.47
CA PRO A 573 -16.54 2.17 0.83
C PRO A 573 -16.10 3.19 1.90
N ARG A 574 -14.87 3.07 2.45
CA ARG A 574 -14.30 3.98 3.46
C ARG A 574 -13.66 5.23 2.88
N GLY A 575 -13.57 5.35 1.56
CA GLY A 575 -12.94 6.49 0.87
C GLY A 575 -13.67 6.92 -0.40
N ASP A 576 -13.01 7.77 -1.18
CA ASP A 576 -13.53 8.37 -2.43
C ASP A 576 -13.28 7.49 -3.67
N GLY A 577 -13.02 6.19 -3.46
CA GLY A 577 -12.55 5.27 -4.48
C GLY A 577 -13.60 4.82 -5.50
N GLN A 578 -13.11 4.26 -6.59
CA GLN A 578 -13.91 3.61 -7.61
C GLN A 578 -13.14 2.43 -8.23
N ALA A 579 -13.87 1.36 -8.58
CA ALA A 579 -13.43 0.39 -9.57
C ALA A 579 -14.22 0.62 -10.86
N ALA A 580 -13.55 0.66 -12.01
CA ALA A 580 -14.16 0.86 -13.30
C ALA A 580 -13.40 0.12 -14.41
N GLY A 581 -14.16 -0.39 -15.38
CA GLY A 581 -13.62 -1.10 -16.54
C GLY A 581 -14.48 -0.95 -17.80
N TYR A 582 -14.10 -1.68 -18.86
CA TYR A 582 -14.82 -1.62 -20.15
C TYR A 582 -14.70 -2.94 -20.93
#